data_d80cabd49ce2bd6d653041691e993db8
#
_entry.id   d80cabd49ce2bd6d653041691e993db8
#
_cell.length_a   1.000
_cell.length_b   1.000
_cell.length_c   1.000
_cell.angle_alpha   90.00
_cell.angle_beta   90.00
_cell.angle_gamma   90.00
#
_symmetry.space_group_name_H-M   'P 1'
#
loop_
_entity.id
_entity.type
_entity.pdbx_description
1 polymer ?
#
loop_
_entity_poly.entity_id
_entity_poly.type
_entity_poly.pdbx_seq_one_letter_code
_entity_poly.pdbx_strand_id
1 'polypeptide(L)' 'MAEHIEVGDKVKIFLNARVWGSEGWFDGTVVRIDPYTEHRSFYWVELDEKSAPLPGKRSRLVSVLNPRNIRKV' A
#
# COMPACT_ATOMS: atom_id res chain seq x y z
N MET A 1 -13.05 12.60 -6.21
CA MET A 1 -13.00 12.91 -4.78
C MET A 1 -12.00 12.01 -4.10
N ALA A 2 -11.13 12.57 -3.31
CA ALA A 2 -10.11 11.79 -2.64
C ALA A 2 -10.70 10.98 -1.50
N GLU A 3 -10.30 9.75 -1.41
CA GLU A 3 -10.70 8.90 -0.31
C GLU A 3 -9.90 9.27 0.93
N HIS A 4 -10.57 9.28 2.06
CA HIS A 4 -9.89 9.53 3.32
C HIS A 4 -9.41 8.20 3.88
N ILE A 5 -8.10 8.03 3.96
CA ILE A 5 -7.49 6.78 4.38
C ILE A 5 -6.84 7.00 5.74
N GLU A 6 -7.10 6.08 6.67
CA GLU A 6 -6.58 6.16 8.01
C GLU A 6 -5.87 4.88 8.39
N VAL A 7 -5.08 4.95 9.45
CA VAL A 7 -4.42 3.76 9.99
C VAL A 7 -5.51 2.77 10.43
N GLY A 8 -5.33 1.53 10.03
CA GLY A 8 -6.29 0.48 10.29
C GLY A 8 -7.22 0.19 9.14
N ASP A 9 -7.27 1.06 8.15
CA ASP A 9 -8.14 0.86 7.01
C ASP A 9 -7.64 -0.24 6.10
N LYS A 10 -8.57 -1.01 5.55
CA LYS A 10 -8.26 -1.97 4.51
C LYS A 10 -8.16 -1.24 3.19
N VAL A 11 -7.12 -1.53 2.45
CA VAL A 11 -6.88 -0.87 1.18
C VAL A 11 -6.39 -1.87 0.14
N LYS A 12 -6.42 -1.44 -1.11
CA LYS A 12 -5.75 -2.14 -2.20
C LYS A 12 -4.67 -1.23 -2.73
N ILE A 13 -3.50 -1.79 -2.98
CA ILE A 13 -2.40 -1.02 -3.55
C ILE A 13 -1.94 -1.64 -4.85
N PHE A 14 -1.50 -0.80 -5.77
CA PHE A 14 -0.98 -1.24 -7.05
C PHE A 14 0.52 -1.38 -6.94
N LEU A 15 1.03 -2.56 -7.27
CA LEU A 15 2.47 -2.83 -7.27
C LEU A 15 2.96 -2.99 -8.70
N ASN A 16 4.16 -2.50 -8.95
CA ASN A 16 4.78 -2.54 -10.25
C ASN A 16 5.71 -3.75 -10.35
N ALA A 17 5.61 -4.47 -11.46
CA ALA A 17 6.39 -5.69 -11.64
C ALA A 17 7.88 -5.44 -11.61
N ARG A 18 8.33 -4.27 -12.07
CA ARG A 18 9.75 -3.95 -12.08
C ARG A 18 10.36 -3.94 -10.69
N VAL A 19 9.57 -3.48 -9.73
CA VAL A 19 10.07 -3.31 -8.36
C VAL A 19 9.77 -4.55 -7.54
N TRP A 20 8.59 -5.11 -7.71
CA TRP A 20 8.10 -6.14 -6.80
C TRP A 20 8.01 -7.54 -7.40
N GLY A 21 8.29 -7.65 -8.70
CA GLY A 21 8.24 -8.94 -9.37
C GLY A 21 6.87 -9.37 -9.80
N SER A 22 5.84 -8.68 -9.36
CA SER A 22 4.46 -8.96 -9.73
C SER A 22 3.73 -7.65 -9.89
N GLU A 23 2.78 -7.62 -10.82
CA GLU A 23 2.03 -6.41 -11.08
C GLU A 23 0.56 -6.64 -10.81
N GLY A 24 -0.09 -5.63 -10.23
CA GLY A 24 -1.51 -5.69 -9.98
C GLY A 24 -1.87 -5.05 -8.66
N TRP A 25 -3.13 -5.27 -8.25
CA TRP A 25 -3.67 -4.73 -7.02
C TRP A 25 -3.64 -5.80 -5.93
N PHE A 26 -3.12 -5.42 -4.78
CA PHE A 26 -2.95 -6.35 -3.67
C PHE A 26 -3.60 -5.77 -2.42
N ASP A 27 -4.21 -6.63 -1.65
CA ASP A 27 -4.89 -6.24 -0.42
C ASP A 27 -3.93 -6.04 0.73
N GLY A 28 -4.21 -5.05 1.56
CA GLY A 28 -3.40 -4.82 2.74
C GLY A 28 -4.13 -3.92 3.73
N THR A 29 -3.44 -3.61 4.81
CA THR A 29 -3.97 -2.76 5.87
C THR A 29 -2.98 -1.64 6.13
N VAL A 30 -3.50 -0.42 6.25
CA VAL A 30 -2.66 0.73 6.55
C VAL A 30 -2.21 0.64 8.01
N VAL A 31 -0.90 0.64 8.22
CA VAL A 31 -0.35 0.54 9.58
C VAL A 31 0.29 1.83 10.03
N ARG A 32 0.60 2.73 9.09
CA ARG A 32 1.21 4.00 9.44
C ARG A 32 0.99 4.99 8.30
N ILE A 33 0.89 6.27 8.65
CA ILE A 33 0.79 7.35 7.68
C ILE A 33 1.79 8.42 8.08
N ASP A 34 2.72 8.72 7.20
CA ASP A 34 3.73 9.76 7.42
C ASP A 34 3.48 10.92 6.47
N PRO A 35 3.23 12.12 6.98
CA PRO A 35 3.05 13.29 6.12
C PRO A 35 4.32 13.58 5.34
N TYR A 36 4.17 13.90 4.07
CA TYR A 36 5.28 14.25 3.22
C TYR A 36 5.19 15.71 2.77
N THR A 37 4.02 16.09 2.26
CA THR A 37 3.72 17.48 1.91
C THR A 37 2.32 17.79 2.41
N GLU A 38 1.85 19.03 2.16
CA GLU A 38 0.50 19.43 2.55
C GLU A 38 -0.57 18.52 1.96
N HIS A 39 -0.29 17.99 0.76
CA HIS A 39 -1.30 17.24 0.02
C HIS A 39 -0.95 15.78 -0.18
N ARG A 40 0.19 15.33 0.33
CA ARG A 40 0.64 13.97 0.13
C ARG A 40 1.20 13.38 1.40
N SER A 41 0.98 12.09 1.56
CA SER A 41 1.52 11.34 2.69
C SER A 41 1.99 9.99 2.18
N PHE A 42 2.98 9.44 2.88
CA PHE A 42 3.35 8.06 2.64
C PHE A 42 2.41 7.18 3.45
N TYR A 43 1.75 6.26 2.76
CA TYR A 43 0.90 5.27 3.41
C TYR A 43 1.68 3.98 3.52
N TRP A 44 1.92 3.56 4.74
CA TRP A 44 2.62 2.30 4.98
C TRP A 44 1.57 1.21 5.10
N VAL A 45 1.62 0.27 4.19
CA VAL A 45 0.60 -0.78 4.06
C VAL A 45 1.26 -2.13 4.27
N GLU A 46 0.71 -2.89 5.19
CA GLU A 46 1.14 -4.27 5.38
C GLU A 46 0.26 -5.14 4.51
N LEU A 47 0.85 -5.84 3.55
CA LEU A 47 0.11 -6.68 2.63
C LEU A 47 -0.40 -7.91 3.35
N ASP A 48 -1.60 -8.34 2.97
CA ASP A 48 -2.16 -9.57 3.50
C ASP A 48 -1.29 -10.74 3.06
N GLU A 49 -1.12 -11.68 3.96
CA GLU A 49 -0.27 -12.84 3.67
C GLU A 49 -0.70 -13.57 2.41
N LYS A 50 -2.00 -13.69 2.21
CA LYS A 50 -2.53 -14.40 1.06
C LYS A 50 -2.35 -13.67 -0.24
N SER A 51 -2.24 -12.34 -0.17
CA SER A 51 -2.13 -11.51 -1.36
C SER A 51 -0.71 -11.11 -1.67
N ALA A 52 0.19 -11.24 -0.70
CA ALA A 52 1.54 -10.74 -0.84
C ALA A 52 2.29 -11.46 -1.96
N PRO A 53 2.79 -10.73 -2.94
CA PRO A 53 3.55 -11.35 -4.02
C PRO A 53 5.02 -11.56 -3.65
N LEU A 54 5.42 -11.06 -2.50
CA LEU A 54 6.82 -11.07 -2.11
C LEU A 54 7.24 -12.45 -1.63
N PRO A 55 8.30 -13.00 -2.20
CA PRO A 55 8.74 -14.35 -1.82
C PRO A 55 9.46 -14.35 -0.49
N GLY A 56 9.43 -15.49 0.16
CA GLY A 56 10.23 -15.74 1.33
C GLY A 56 9.74 -15.00 2.56
N LYS A 57 10.69 -14.55 3.33
CA LYS A 57 10.44 -14.01 4.66
C LYS A 57 10.52 -12.51 4.72
N ARG A 58 10.56 -11.86 3.59
CA ARG A 58 10.68 -10.42 3.59
C ARG A 58 9.45 -9.78 4.19
N SER A 59 9.66 -8.59 4.70
CA SER A 59 8.56 -7.80 5.20
C SER A 59 7.54 -7.57 4.09
N ARG A 60 6.28 -7.64 4.47
CA ARG A 60 5.20 -7.32 3.54
C ARG A 60 4.80 -5.86 3.62
N LEU A 61 5.65 -5.04 4.22
CA LEU A 61 5.38 -3.63 4.40
C LEU A 61 5.80 -2.85 3.16
N VAL A 62 4.86 -2.11 2.62
CA VAL A 62 5.06 -1.34 1.39
C VAL A 62 4.64 0.10 1.64
N SER A 63 5.44 1.05 1.17
CA SER A 63 5.05 2.46 1.27
C SER A 63 4.50 2.93 -0.06
N VAL A 64 3.43 3.71 -0.01
CA VAL A 64 2.77 4.23 -1.21
C VAL A 64 2.62 5.74 -1.04
N LEU A 65 3.15 6.49 -2.00
CA LEU A 65 3.02 7.94 -2.01
C LEU A 65 1.99 8.41 -3.03
N ASN A 66 1.97 7.76 -4.20
CA ASN A 66 1.09 8.18 -5.27
C ASN A 66 -0.36 7.76 -4.95
N PRO A 67 -1.28 8.72 -4.83
CA PRO A 67 -2.66 8.39 -4.47
C PRO A 67 -3.39 7.54 -5.51
N ARG A 68 -2.85 7.45 -6.71
CA ARG A 68 -3.44 6.61 -7.74
C ARG A 68 -3.15 5.13 -7.50
N ASN A 69 -2.17 4.84 -6.66
CA ASN A 69 -1.74 3.48 -6.42
C ASN A 69 -2.31 2.89 -5.13
N ILE A 70 -3.24 3.59 -4.51
CA ILE A 70 -3.87 3.11 -3.29
C ILE A 70 -5.36 3.43 -3.33
N ARG A 71 -6.18 2.46 -2.93
CA ARG A 71 -7.61 2.64 -2.89
C ARG A 71 -8.17 2.02 -1.62
N LYS A 72 -9.10 2.73 -1.01
CA LYS A 72 -9.79 2.21 0.16
C LYS A 72 -10.81 1.16 -0.27
N VAL A 73 -10.82 0.06 0.44
CA VAL A 73 -11.76 -1.02 0.16
C VAL A 73 -13.14 -0.69 0.72
#